data_936ec575a3c6e9da61e6519d3577a244
#
_entry.id   936ec575a3c6e9da61e6519d3577a244
#
_cell.length_a   1.000
_cell.length_b   1.000
_cell.length_c   1.000
_cell.angle_alpha   90.00
_cell.angle_beta   90.00
_cell.angle_gamma   90.00
#
_symmetry.space_group_name_H-M   'P 1'
#
loop_
_entity.id
_entity.type
_entity.pdbx_description
1 polymer ?
#
loop_
_entity_poly.entity_id
_entity_poly.type
_entity_poly.pdbx_seq_one_letter_code
_entity_poly.pdbx_strand_id
1 'polypeptide(L)'
;MKKTGIIFGKFYPIHMGHVDFIQKASGFVDELYVVVCSDDTRDKKLFEESKMRKMPTIKDRLNFVKGIFKYQNNIKLIHLAEDGIPFYPNGWKLWSERVFEVLLQNDIKVDVIFSNELQDVENYKNNFLTLPNFEKVFNKNLTIQTIDINRDNFPISATEVRNSPYHNWDFMPKPVQEFFTIKVAIIGTPHSGKTTLVHKLSNCYNTNFVEDYKKKYLKKNNLKNLEEKDFN
;
A
#
# COMPACT_ATOMS: atom_id res chain seq x y z
N MET A 1 7.03 -29.18 -5.96
CA MET A 1 7.61 -28.15 -5.07
C MET A 1 6.77 -26.90 -5.20
N LYS A 2 6.54 -26.19 -4.10
CA LYS A 2 5.79 -24.94 -4.10
C LYS A 2 6.59 -23.85 -4.82
N LYS A 3 5.98 -23.19 -5.80
CA LYS A 3 6.64 -22.13 -6.58
C LYS A 3 6.46 -20.80 -5.87
N THR A 4 7.56 -20.11 -5.58
CA THR A 4 7.59 -18.85 -4.82
C THR A 4 8.00 -17.68 -5.69
N GLY A 5 7.19 -16.62 -5.69
CA GLY A 5 7.48 -15.37 -6.38
C GLY A 5 7.75 -14.22 -5.43
N ILE A 6 8.39 -13.17 -5.93
CA ILE A 6 8.66 -11.95 -5.18
C ILE A 6 8.46 -10.71 -6.06
N ILE A 7 7.96 -9.64 -5.44
CA ILE A 7 7.80 -8.30 -6.01
C ILE A 7 8.39 -7.28 -5.03
N PHE A 8 9.08 -6.28 -5.55
CA PHE A 8 9.58 -5.15 -4.79
C PHE A 8 8.86 -3.87 -5.18
N GLY A 9 8.55 -3.01 -4.21
CA GLY A 9 7.98 -1.72 -4.51
C GLY A 9 7.86 -0.80 -3.30
N LYS A 10 7.93 0.50 -3.54
CA LYS A 10 7.67 1.50 -2.50
C LYS A 10 6.20 1.58 -2.13
N PHE A 11 5.30 1.38 -3.12
CA PHE A 11 3.85 1.51 -2.95
C PHE A 11 3.47 2.81 -2.22
N TYR A 12 3.94 3.95 -2.74
CA TYR A 12 3.86 5.24 -2.07
C TYR A 12 3.05 6.28 -2.87
N PRO A 13 1.69 6.22 -2.76
CA PRO A 13 0.89 5.13 -2.24
C PRO A 13 0.69 3.99 -3.26
N ILE A 14 0.20 2.86 -2.80
CA ILE A 14 -0.29 1.79 -3.68
C ILE A 14 -1.53 2.29 -4.44
N HIS A 15 -1.62 1.96 -5.74
CA HIS A 15 -2.71 2.32 -6.64
C HIS A 15 -3.18 1.12 -7.46
N MET A 16 -4.27 1.26 -8.22
CA MET A 16 -4.89 0.14 -8.95
C MET A 16 -3.94 -0.54 -9.93
N GLY A 17 -3.00 0.19 -10.54
CA GLY A 17 -1.95 -0.43 -11.37
C GLY A 17 -1.04 -1.38 -10.58
N HIS A 18 -0.66 -1.02 -9.35
CA HIS A 18 0.07 -1.95 -8.48
C HIS A 18 -0.78 -3.15 -8.06
N VAL A 19 -2.08 -2.94 -7.79
CA VAL A 19 -3.00 -4.02 -7.40
C VAL A 19 -3.13 -5.02 -8.54
N ASP A 20 -3.35 -4.57 -9.76
CA ASP A 20 -3.46 -5.41 -10.96
C ASP A 20 -2.17 -6.20 -11.20
N PHE A 21 -1.02 -5.54 -11.11
CA PHE A 21 0.30 -6.18 -11.23
C PHE A 21 0.51 -7.29 -10.20
N ILE A 22 0.22 -7.02 -8.91
CA ILE A 22 0.34 -8.00 -7.83
C ILE A 22 -0.62 -9.17 -8.04
N GLN A 23 -1.87 -8.90 -8.46
CA GLN A 23 -2.85 -9.95 -8.74
C GLN A 23 -2.42 -10.83 -9.90
N LYS A 24 -1.94 -10.26 -11.00
CA LYS A 24 -1.41 -11.01 -12.15
C LYS A 24 -0.24 -11.88 -11.71
N ALA A 25 0.73 -11.33 -10.99
CA ALA A 25 1.89 -12.08 -10.50
C ALA A 25 1.51 -13.23 -9.56
N SER A 26 0.53 -13.01 -8.67
CA SER A 26 0.06 -14.03 -7.73
C SER A 26 -0.58 -15.25 -8.42
N GLY A 27 -1.07 -15.08 -9.65
CA GLY A 27 -1.60 -16.18 -10.47
C GLY A 27 -0.54 -17.12 -11.09
N PHE A 28 0.74 -16.73 -11.07
CA PHE A 28 1.83 -17.53 -11.64
C PHE A 28 2.59 -18.38 -10.62
N VAL A 29 2.28 -18.22 -9.32
CA VAL A 29 3.02 -18.84 -8.23
C VAL A 29 2.08 -19.33 -7.12
N ASP A 30 2.55 -20.29 -6.32
CA ASP A 30 1.81 -20.80 -5.18
C ASP A 30 1.88 -19.82 -3.98
N GLU A 31 2.96 -19.05 -3.88
CA GLU A 31 3.15 -18.01 -2.87
C GLU A 31 3.87 -16.81 -3.45
N LEU A 32 3.32 -15.62 -3.21
CA LEU A 32 3.90 -14.35 -3.65
C LEU A 32 4.28 -13.50 -2.46
N TYR A 33 5.55 -13.13 -2.38
CA TYR A 33 6.03 -12.15 -1.40
C TYR A 33 6.01 -10.75 -2.00
N VAL A 34 5.24 -9.86 -1.39
CA VAL A 34 5.20 -8.43 -1.74
C VAL A 34 6.07 -7.69 -0.73
N VAL A 35 7.22 -7.23 -1.19
CA VAL A 35 8.19 -6.49 -0.38
C VAL A 35 7.90 -5.01 -0.47
N VAL A 36 7.49 -4.42 0.66
CA VAL A 36 7.24 -2.98 0.77
C VAL A 36 8.53 -2.30 1.20
N CYS A 37 9.14 -1.56 0.29
CA CYS A 37 10.40 -0.83 0.52
C CYS A 37 10.14 0.52 1.17
N SER A 38 10.96 0.92 2.15
CA SER A 38 10.90 2.24 2.78
C SER A 38 12.28 2.84 2.98
N ASP A 39 12.34 4.16 2.92
CA ASP A 39 13.50 4.96 3.29
C ASP A 39 12.98 6.29 3.82
N ASP A 40 13.21 6.56 5.09
CA ASP A 40 12.61 7.70 5.77
C ASP A 40 12.96 9.04 5.10
N THR A 41 14.19 9.20 4.65
CA THR A 41 14.64 10.43 3.99
C THR A 41 13.99 10.60 2.62
N ARG A 42 13.98 9.53 1.80
CA ARG A 42 13.38 9.56 0.45
C ARG A 42 11.87 9.69 0.52
N ASP A 43 11.22 8.97 1.43
CA ASP A 43 9.78 8.99 1.59
C ASP A 43 9.29 10.36 2.07
N LYS A 44 10.05 11.01 2.99
CA LYS A 44 9.80 12.39 3.41
C LYS A 44 9.94 13.36 2.24
N LYS A 45 11.01 13.25 1.45
CA LYS A 45 11.20 14.08 0.27
C LYS A 45 10.05 13.92 -0.75
N LEU A 46 9.66 12.67 -1.04
CA LEU A 46 8.51 12.40 -1.92
C LEU A 46 7.20 13.00 -1.41
N PHE A 47 7.01 13.04 -0.08
CA PHE A 47 5.87 13.69 0.53
C PHE A 47 5.93 15.21 0.39
N GLU A 48 7.07 15.83 0.70
CA GLU A 48 7.27 17.28 0.62
C GLU A 48 7.10 17.82 -0.81
N GLU A 49 7.50 17.02 -1.82
CA GLU A 49 7.33 17.34 -3.24
C GLU A 49 5.92 17.02 -3.78
N SER A 50 5.04 16.48 -2.95
CA SER A 50 3.69 16.02 -3.34
C SER A 50 2.60 17.01 -2.97
N LYS A 51 1.36 16.71 -3.42
CA LYS A 51 0.13 17.38 -2.97
C LYS A 51 -0.67 16.56 -1.96
N MET A 52 -0.06 15.53 -1.39
CA MET A 52 -0.69 14.72 -0.35
C MET A 52 -0.81 15.54 0.94
N ARG A 53 -1.97 15.49 1.59
CA ARG A 53 -2.22 16.20 2.88
C ARG A 53 -1.69 15.44 4.10
N LYS A 54 -1.42 14.15 3.94
CA LYS A 54 -0.96 13.28 5.02
C LYS A 54 0.09 12.33 4.47
N MET A 55 1.21 12.21 5.17
CA MET A 55 2.29 11.31 4.83
C MET A 55 1.92 9.87 5.23
N PRO A 56 1.88 8.91 4.28
CA PRO A 56 1.71 7.50 4.65
C PRO A 56 3.02 6.97 5.26
N THR A 57 2.93 6.50 6.49
CA THR A 57 4.04 5.78 7.15
C THR A 57 4.22 4.40 6.55
N ILE A 58 5.35 3.73 6.83
CA ILE A 58 5.54 2.33 6.42
C ILE A 58 4.43 1.42 6.99
N LYS A 59 3.99 1.66 8.23
CA LYS A 59 2.88 0.92 8.83
C LYS A 59 1.57 1.12 8.05
N ASP A 60 1.28 2.33 7.60
CA ASP A 60 0.10 2.62 6.78
C ASP A 60 0.20 1.87 5.45
N ARG A 61 1.35 1.90 4.77
CA ARG A 61 1.57 1.22 3.48
C ARG A 61 1.41 -0.30 3.58
N LEU A 62 1.97 -0.91 4.63
CA LEU A 62 1.76 -2.34 4.92
C LEU A 62 0.28 -2.65 5.18
N ASN A 63 -0.42 -1.80 5.93
CA ASN A 63 -1.85 -1.96 6.20
C ASN A 63 -2.69 -1.80 4.92
N PHE A 64 -2.31 -0.92 3.99
CA PHE A 64 -2.99 -0.80 2.70
C PHE A 64 -2.91 -2.11 1.93
N VAL A 65 -1.69 -2.64 1.74
CA VAL A 65 -1.49 -3.90 1.01
C VAL A 65 -2.23 -5.04 1.70
N LYS A 66 -2.11 -5.15 3.02
CA LYS A 66 -2.82 -6.15 3.82
C LYS A 66 -4.34 -6.05 3.68
N GLY A 67 -4.89 -4.83 3.69
CA GLY A 67 -6.33 -4.60 3.56
C GLY A 67 -6.85 -4.93 2.17
N ILE A 68 -6.07 -4.65 1.11
CA ILE A 68 -6.42 -4.95 -0.28
C ILE A 68 -6.47 -6.46 -0.52
N PHE A 69 -5.45 -7.18 -0.06
CA PHE A 69 -5.28 -8.62 -0.34
C PHE A 69 -5.70 -9.53 0.82
N LYS A 70 -6.52 -9.04 1.75
CA LYS A 70 -6.89 -9.75 2.99
C LYS A 70 -7.51 -11.15 2.80
N TYR A 71 -8.07 -11.43 1.63
CA TYR A 71 -8.67 -12.71 1.29
C TYR A 71 -7.79 -13.59 0.39
N GLN A 72 -6.58 -13.15 0.06
CA GLN A 72 -5.63 -13.86 -0.78
C GLN A 72 -4.52 -14.45 0.08
N ASN A 73 -4.69 -15.69 0.50
CA ASN A 73 -3.79 -16.36 1.44
C ASN A 73 -2.40 -16.65 0.88
N ASN A 74 -2.26 -16.65 -0.44
CA ASN A 74 -0.99 -16.87 -1.13
C ASN A 74 -0.12 -15.59 -1.24
N ILE A 75 -0.64 -14.42 -0.87
CA ILE A 75 0.14 -13.17 -0.83
C ILE A 75 0.66 -12.93 0.58
N LYS A 76 1.98 -12.83 0.70
CA LYS A 76 2.71 -12.54 1.94
C LYS A 76 3.37 -11.18 1.87
N LEU A 77 3.48 -10.50 3.01
CA LEU A 77 4.07 -9.17 3.08
C LEU A 77 5.40 -9.21 3.83
N ILE A 78 6.37 -8.48 3.29
CA ILE A 78 7.66 -8.25 3.92
C ILE A 78 7.95 -6.73 3.88
N HIS A 79 8.59 -6.23 4.90
CA HIS A 79 9.14 -4.88 4.93
C HIS A 79 10.64 -4.94 4.66
N LEU A 80 11.12 -4.07 3.77
CA LEU A 80 12.53 -3.83 3.51
C LEU A 80 12.86 -2.36 3.81
N ALA A 81 13.64 -2.11 4.86
CA ALA A 81 14.18 -0.79 5.13
C ALA A 81 15.39 -0.51 4.23
N GLU A 82 15.33 0.56 3.45
CA GLU A 82 16.38 0.98 2.51
C GLU A 82 17.25 2.12 3.05
N ASP A 83 17.06 2.48 4.33
CA ASP A 83 17.82 3.56 4.96
C ASP A 83 19.32 3.32 4.88
N GLY A 84 20.06 4.35 4.49
CA GLY A 84 21.51 4.29 4.29
C GLY A 84 21.96 3.66 2.97
N ILE A 85 21.06 3.17 2.12
CA ILE A 85 21.41 2.70 0.78
C ILE A 85 21.57 3.90 -0.17
N PRO A 86 22.67 4.01 -0.94
CA PRO A 86 22.83 5.07 -1.92
C PRO A 86 21.70 5.14 -2.94
N PHE A 87 21.49 6.34 -3.52
CA PHE A 87 20.50 6.50 -4.60
C PHE A 87 20.91 5.73 -5.86
N TYR A 88 19.89 5.36 -6.63
CA TYR A 88 20.07 4.81 -7.97
C TYR A 88 21.03 5.69 -8.81
N PRO A 89 21.96 5.09 -9.59
CA PRO A 89 22.17 3.65 -9.79
C PRO A 89 23.10 2.99 -8.76
N ASN A 90 23.75 3.73 -7.87
CA ASN A 90 24.86 3.27 -7.04
C ASN A 90 24.43 2.36 -5.86
N GLY A 91 23.13 2.29 -5.55
CA GLY A 91 22.59 1.53 -4.42
C GLY A 91 22.37 0.04 -4.67
N TRP A 92 22.40 -0.42 -5.92
CA TRP A 92 21.96 -1.78 -6.28
C TRP A 92 22.66 -2.90 -5.54
N LYS A 93 23.99 -2.82 -5.39
CA LYS A 93 24.77 -3.84 -4.70
C LYS A 93 24.33 -3.96 -3.24
N LEU A 94 24.33 -2.85 -2.49
CA LEU A 94 23.96 -2.83 -1.08
C LEU A 94 22.48 -3.19 -0.88
N TRP A 95 21.63 -2.79 -1.82
CA TRP A 95 20.21 -3.15 -1.81
C TRP A 95 20.01 -4.66 -2.00
N SER A 96 20.71 -5.28 -2.96
CA SER A 96 20.61 -6.73 -3.20
C SER A 96 21.15 -7.56 -2.03
N GLU A 97 22.22 -7.09 -1.38
CA GLU A 97 22.74 -7.72 -0.15
C GLU A 97 21.70 -7.67 0.99
N ARG A 98 21.02 -6.52 1.16
CA ARG A 98 19.97 -6.37 2.17
C ARG A 98 18.73 -7.22 1.87
N VAL A 99 18.32 -7.30 0.60
CA VAL A 99 17.26 -8.24 0.18
C VAL A 99 17.65 -9.67 0.53
N PHE A 100 18.87 -10.08 0.21
CA PHE A 100 19.38 -11.42 0.53
C PHE A 100 19.29 -11.71 2.03
N GLU A 101 19.72 -10.79 2.88
CA GLU A 101 19.64 -10.93 4.34
C GLU A 101 18.20 -11.10 4.83
N VAL A 102 17.27 -10.28 4.32
CA VAL A 102 15.85 -10.35 4.70
C VAL A 102 15.23 -11.68 4.26
N LEU A 103 15.53 -12.15 3.07
CA LEU A 103 15.05 -13.46 2.58
C LEU A 103 15.62 -14.61 3.42
N LEU A 104 16.90 -14.56 3.77
CA LEU A 104 17.56 -15.57 4.59
C LEU A 104 16.98 -15.62 6.01
N GLN A 105 16.75 -14.46 6.63
CA GLN A 105 16.16 -14.36 7.98
C GLN A 105 14.73 -14.92 8.05
N ASN A 106 14.00 -14.87 6.94
CA ASN A 106 12.61 -15.35 6.85
C ASN A 106 12.50 -16.76 6.25
N ASP A 107 13.62 -17.43 5.99
CA ASP A 107 13.68 -18.78 5.37
C ASP A 107 12.91 -18.84 4.03
N ILE A 108 13.06 -17.80 3.20
CA ILE A 108 12.37 -17.68 1.93
C ILE A 108 13.31 -18.06 0.78
N LYS A 109 12.83 -18.95 -0.08
CA LYS A 109 13.53 -19.35 -1.30
C LYS A 109 12.70 -18.99 -2.53
N VAL A 110 13.26 -18.14 -3.39
CA VAL A 110 12.56 -17.51 -4.51
C VAL A 110 12.83 -18.22 -5.82
N ASP A 111 11.79 -18.48 -6.60
CA ASP A 111 11.85 -19.07 -7.96
C ASP A 111 11.71 -17.99 -9.03
N VAL A 112 10.92 -16.94 -8.77
CA VAL A 112 10.58 -15.93 -9.77
C VAL A 112 10.61 -14.55 -9.14
N ILE A 113 11.29 -13.60 -9.78
CA ILE A 113 11.16 -12.15 -9.49
C ILE A 113 10.25 -11.56 -10.55
N PHE A 114 9.20 -10.87 -10.15
CA PHE A 114 8.33 -10.12 -11.05
C PHE A 114 8.67 -8.64 -11.05
N SER A 115 8.71 -8.03 -12.24
CA SER A 115 8.82 -6.58 -12.43
C SER A 115 7.89 -6.10 -13.53
N ASN A 116 7.48 -4.84 -13.48
CA ASN A 116 6.80 -4.15 -14.58
C ASN A 116 7.72 -3.15 -15.31
N GLU A 117 9.01 -3.14 -14.97
CA GLU A 117 10.03 -2.27 -15.58
C GLU A 117 11.11 -3.11 -16.27
N LEU A 118 11.30 -2.93 -17.57
CA LEU A 118 12.30 -3.69 -18.34
C LEU A 118 13.73 -3.48 -17.83
N GLN A 119 14.05 -2.28 -17.39
CA GLN A 119 15.37 -1.93 -16.86
C GLN A 119 15.74 -2.72 -15.59
N ASP A 120 14.75 -3.14 -14.79
CA ASP A 120 14.99 -3.89 -13.57
C ASP A 120 15.48 -5.31 -13.86
N VAL A 121 15.12 -5.89 -15.00
CA VAL A 121 15.53 -7.25 -15.38
C VAL A 121 17.04 -7.38 -15.39
N GLU A 122 17.74 -6.47 -16.04
CA GLU A 122 19.21 -6.47 -16.10
C GLU A 122 19.82 -6.15 -14.72
N ASN A 123 19.23 -5.21 -13.98
CA ASN A 123 19.70 -4.87 -12.64
C ASN A 123 19.58 -6.07 -11.69
N TYR A 124 18.47 -6.80 -11.71
CA TYR A 124 18.28 -7.99 -10.88
C TYR A 124 19.27 -9.09 -11.26
N LYS A 125 19.48 -9.36 -12.57
CA LYS A 125 20.48 -10.33 -13.03
C LYS A 125 21.88 -9.98 -12.54
N ASN A 126 22.30 -8.75 -12.76
CA ASN A 126 23.66 -8.30 -12.46
C ASN A 126 23.96 -8.28 -10.95
N ASN A 127 22.96 -8.06 -10.11
CA ASN A 127 23.17 -7.91 -8.68
C ASN A 127 22.79 -9.16 -7.88
N PHE A 128 21.69 -9.85 -8.18
CA PHE A 128 21.32 -11.04 -7.41
C PHE A 128 22.13 -12.27 -7.81
N LEU A 129 22.31 -12.54 -9.12
CA LEU A 129 23.03 -13.74 -9.57
C LEU A 129 24.53 -13.73 -9.22
N THR A 130 25.06 -12.59 -8.87
CA THR A 130 26.47 -12.40 -8.46
C THR A 130 26.70 -12.45 -6.95
N LEU A 131 25.62 -12.57 -6.16
CA LEU A 131 25.73 -12.62 -4.71
C LEU A 131 26.40 -13.90 -4.23
N PRO A 132 27.31 -13.83 -3.24
CA PRO A 132 27.84 -15.00 -2.56
C PRO A 132 26.70 -15.83 -1.93
N ASN A 133 26.76 -17.15 -2.10
CA ASN A 133 25.74 -18.07 -1.57
C ASN A 133 24.29 -17.78 -2.06
N PHE A 134 24.16 -17.22 -3.25
CA PHE A 134 22.90 -16.92 -3.92
C PHE A 134 21.87 -18.05 -3.78
N GLU A 135 22.29 -19.32 -3.92
CA GLU A 135 21.42 -20.50 -3.85
C GLU A 135 20.76 -20.72 -2.48
N LYS A 136 21.15 -20.00 -1.45
CA LYS A 136 20.48 -20.08 -0.12
C LYS A 136 19.08 -19.47 -0.17
N VAL A 137 18.89 -18.41 -0.94
CA VAL A 137 17.63 -17.64 -1.01
C VAL A 137 17.00 -17.64 -2.40
N PHE A 138 17.76 -18.01 -3.44
CA PHE A 138 17.25 -18.12 -4.80
C PHE A 138 17.43 -19.52 -5.32
N ASN A 139 16.49 -20.00 -6.12
CA ASN A 139 16.65 -21.28 -6.80
C ASN A 139 17.63 -21.15 -7.98
N LYS A 140 18.33 -22.26 -8.31
CA LYS A 140 19.30 -22.30 -9.43
C LYS A 140 18.68 -21.84 -10.76
N ASN A 141 17.39 -22.07 -10.94
CA ASN A 141 16.62 -21.70 -12.11
C ASN A 141 15.79 -20.41 -11.86
N LEU A 142 16.31 -19.49 -11.03
CA LEU A 142 15.65 -18.20 -10.80
C LEU A 142 15.32 -17.55 -12.15
N THR A 143 14.06 -17.16 -12.31
CA THR A 143 13.58 -16.42 -13.47
C THR A 143 13.22 -15.01 -13.09
N ILE A 144 13.42 -14.06 -14.00
CA ILE A 144 12.94 -12.68 -13.85
C ILE A 144 11.92 -12.48 -14.95
N GLN A 145 10.67 -12.27 -14.54
CA GLN A 145 9.53 -12.18 -15.44
C GLN A 145 8.93 -10.78 -15.40
N THR A 146 8.78 -10.18 -16.57
CA THR A 146 8.08 -8.90 -16.71
C THR A 146 6.60 -9.13 -16.96
N ILE A 147 5.76 -8.34 -16.28
CA ILE A 147 4.30 -8.37 -16.42
C ILE A 147 3.81 -6.94 -16.55
N ASP A 148 2.85 -6.70 -17.45
CA ASP A 148 2.10 -5.44 -17.57
C ASP A 148 2.99 -4.22 -17.81
N ILE A 149 4.00 -4.37 -18.67
CA ILE A 149 4.97 -3.32 -19.02
C ILE A 149 4.25 -2.05 -19.51
N ASN A 150 3.20 -2.21 -20.30
CA ASN A 150 2.45 -1.10 -20.90
C ASN A 150 1.41 -0.50 -19.95
N ARG A 151 1.14 -1.14 -18.80
CA ARG A 151 0.09 -0.72 -17.85
C ARG A 151 -1.27 -0.57 -18.51
N ASP A 152 -1.64 -1.55 -19.35
CA ASP A 152 -2.81 -1.47 -20.24
C ASP A 152 -4.14 -1.29 -19.49
N ASN A 153 -4.30 -1.93 -18.31
CA ASN A 153 -5.53 -1.86 -17.53
C ASN A 153 -5.64 -0.58 -16.68
N PHE A 154 -4.53 -0.12 -16.11
CA PHE A 154 -4.50 1.03 -15.22
C PHE A 154 -3.29 1.92 -15.53
N PRO A 155 -3.43 2.85 -16.49
CA PRO A 155 -2.35 3.75 -16.91
C PRO A 155 -2.15 4.87 -15.88
N ILE A 156 -1.68 4.50 -14.69
CA ILE A 156 -1.46 5.41 -13.55
C ILE A 156 -0.12 5.12 -12.89
N SER A 157 0.55 6.14 -12.41
CA SER A 157 1.77 6.05 -11.63
C SER A 157 1.58 6.58 -10.20
N ALA A 158 2.42 6.13 -9.27
CA ALA A 158 2.43 6.66 -7.91
C ALA A 158 2.75 8.18 -7.87
N THR A 159 3.53 8.67 -8.82
CA THR A 159 3.83 10.10 -8.97
C THR A 159 2.59 10.92 -9.34
N GLU A 160 1.77 10.44 -10.26
CA GLU A 160 0.50 11.09 -10.62
C GLU A 160 -0.47 11.11 -9.44
N VAL A 161 -0.58 9.99 -8.71
CA VAL A 161 -1.41 9.94 -7.49
C VAL A 161 -0.90 10.93 -6.46
N ARG A 162 0.41 11.01 -6.20
CA ARG A 162 0.98 11.99 -5.25
C ARG A 162 0.74 13.45 -5.66
N ASN A 163 0.84 13.74 -6.95
CA ASN A 163 0.67 15.10 -7.47
C ASN A 163 -0.78 15.56 -7.52
N SER A 164 -1.74 14.64 -7.59
CA SER A 164 -3.17 14.97 -7.65
C SER A 164 -4.01 13.86 -7.03
N PRO A 165 -3.92 13.62 -5.69
CA PRO A 165 -4.56 12.47 -5.06
C PRO A 165 -6.09 12.49 -5.18
N TYR A 166 -6.71 13.66 -5.13
CA TYR A 166 -8.17 13.78 -5.25
C TYR A 166 -8.68 13.73 -6.69
N HIS A 167 -7.84 14.08 -7.66
CA HIS A 167 -8.16 13.90 -9.09
C HIS A 167 -8.05 12.43 -9.51
N ASN A 168 -7.08 11.72 -8.93
CA ASN A 168 -6.83 10.30 -9.19
C ASN A 168 -7.51 9.38 -8.16
N TRP A 169 -8.63 9.83 -7.57
CA TRP A 169 -9.30 9.12 -6.49
C TRP A 169 -9.71 7.69 -6.84
N ASP A 170 -10.24 7.49 -8.03
CA ASP A 170 -10.73 6.19 -8.51
C ASP A 170 -9.60 5.19 -8.78
N PHE A 171 -8.38 5.67 -8.96
CA PHE A 171 -7.20 4.82 -9.06
C PHE A 171 -6.62 4.40 -7.70
N MET A 172 -7.17 4.93 -6.60
CA MET A 172 -6.74 4.53 -5.26
C MET A 172 -7.64 3.41 -4.72
N PRO A 173 -7.06 2.27 -4.24
CA PRO A 173 -7.82 1.25 -3.55
C PRO A 173 -8.50 1.77 -2.28
N LYS A 174 -9.60 1.15 -1.87
CA LYS A 174 -10.39 1.61 -0.73
C LYS A 174 -9.60 1.92 0.55
N PRO A 175 -8.64 1.09 1.01
CA PRO A 175 -7.84 1.42 2.21
C PRO A 175 -7.01 2.71 2.05
N VAL A 176 -6.58 3.05 0.82
CA VAL A 176 -5.85 4.28 0.52
C VAL A 176 -6.81 5.47 0.48
N GLN A 177 -8.00 5.30 -0.13
CA GLN A 177 -9.06 6.32 -0.11
C GLN A 177 -9.46 6.67 1.33
N GLU A 178 -9.66 5.66 2.18
CA GLU A 178 -10.00 5.85 3.60
C GLU A 178 -8.93 6.66 4.35
N PHE A 179 -7.66 6.44 4.04
CA PHE A 179 -6.53 7.18 4.62
C PHE A 179 -6.53 8.66 4.21
N PHE A 180 -6.84 8.98 2.94
CA PHE A 180 -6.86 10.34 2.41
C PHE A 180 -8.22 11.03 2.56
N THR A 181 -9.25 10.34 3.04
CA THR A 181 -10.57 10.92 3.25
C THR A 181 -10.51 12.08 4.24
N ILE A 182 -11.06 13.23 3.84
CA ILE A 182 -11.21 14.40 4.70
C ILE A 182 -12.45 14.20 5.57
N LYS A 183 -12.25 14.21 6.88
CA LYS A 183 -13.34 14.11 7.85
C LYS A 183 -13.67 15.50 8.39
N VAL A 184 -14.93 15.90 8.26
CA VAL A 184 -15.45 17.18 8.77
C VAL A 184 -16.41 16.89 9.92
N ALA A 185 -16.14 17.43 11.11
CA ALA A 185 -17.03 17.35 12.27
C ALA A 185 -17.85 18.63 12.40
N ILE A 186 -19.17 18.51 12.47
CA ILE A 186 -20.09 19.63 12.75
C ILE A 186 -20.44 19.57 14.23
N ILE A 187 -19.99 20.55 14.98
CA ILE A 187 -20.23 20.68 16.44
C ILE A 187 -21.10 21.90 16.75
N GLY A 188 -21.77 21.88 17.89
CA GLY A 188 -22.62 22.98 18.36
C GLY A 188 -23.69 22.50 19.37
N THR A 189 -24.45 23.43 19.95
CA THR A 189 -25.48 23.19 20.95
C THR A 189 -26.63 22.31 20.43
N PRO A 190 -27.39 21.65 21.29
CA PRO A 190 -28.63 20.96 20.90
C PRO A 190 -29.55 21.87 20.08
N HIS A 191 -30.25 21.29 19.11
CA HIS A 191 -31.23 22.00 18.24
C HIS A 191 -30.65 23.12 17.34
N SER A 192 -29.34 23.28 17.22
CA SER A 192 -28.70 24.32 16.37
C SER A 192 -28.66 24.00 14.87
N GLY A 193 -29.39 22.98 14.38
CA GLY A 193 -29.47 22.65 12.96
C GLY A 193 -28.32 21.82 12.40
N LYS A 194 -27.41 21.30 13.25
CA LYS A 194 -26.23 20.46 12.80
C LYS A 194 -26.59 19.34 11.85
N THR A 195 -27.58 18.52 12.22
CA THR A 195 -28.01 17.39 11.40
C THR A 195 -28.52 17.85 10.03
N THR A 196 -29.31 18.94 10.00
CA THR A 196 -29.78 19.53 8.74
C THR A 196 -28.62 20.00 7.87
N LEU A 197 -27.62 20.67 8.49
CA LEU A 197 -26.42 21.12 7.78
C LEU A 197 -25.60 19.94 7.22
N VAL A 198 -25.41 18.89 8.02
CA VAL A 198 -24.71 17.67 7.58
C VAL A 198 -25.37 17.05 6.36
N HIS A 199 -26.71 16.89 6.37
CA HIS A 199 -27.45 16.36 5.23
C HIS A 199 -27.33 17.26 3.98
N LYS A 200 -27.44 18.58 4.15
CA LYS A 200 -27.28 19.53 3.04
C LYS A 200 -25.87 19.47 2.44
N LEU A 201 -24.83 19.43 3.28
CA LEU A 201 -23.44 19.32 2.82
C LEU A 201 -23.20 17.97 2.12
N SER A 202 -23.70 16.88 2.69
CA SER A 202 -23.61 15.55 2.07
C SER A 202 -24.22 15.54 0.67
N ASN A 203 -25.40 16.10 0.51
CA ASN A 203 -26.06 16.19 -0.81
C ASN A 203 -25.31 17.13 -1.76
N CYS A 204 -24.85 18.30 -1.26
CA CYS A 204 -24.15 19.31 -2.07
C CYS A 204 -22.82 18.76 -2.63
N TYR A 205 -22.07 18.03 -1.83
CA TYR A 205 -20.76 17.49 -2.19
C TYR A 205 -20.80 16.03 -2.63
N ASN A 206 -21.98 15.43 -2.77
CA ASN A 206 -22.19 14.03 -3.10
C ASN A 206 -21.28 13.10 -2.28
N THR A 207 -21.30 13.25 -0.96
CA THR A 207 -20.44 12.54 -0.02
C THR A 207 -21.23 11.85 1.08
N ASN A 208 -20.60 10.86 1.72
CA ASN A 208 -21.21 10.18 2.85
C ASN A 208 -21.15 11.00 4.13
N PHE A 209 -22.08 10.72 5.05
CA PHE A 209 -22.07 11.28 6.40
C PHE A 209 -22.29 10.17 7.43
N VAL A 210 -21.88 10.47 8.66
CA VAL A 210 -22.14 9.62 9.82
C VAL A 210 -23.22 10.29 10.67
N GLU A 211 -24.28 9.55 10.94
CA GLU A 211 -25.36 10.03 11.82
C GLU A 211 -24.86 10.25 13.25
N ASP A 212 -25.58 11.13 13.98
CA ASP A 212 -25.34 11.35 15.39
C ASP A 212 -25.46 10.04 16.19
N TYR A 213 -24.32 9.55 16.67
CA TYR A 213 -24.23 8.29 17.41
C TYR A 213 -25.15 8.28 18.64
N LYS A 214 -25.26 9.41 19.35
CA LYS A 214 -26.16 9.55 20.52
C LYS A 214 -27.60 9.19 20.17
N LYS A 215 -28.13 9.78 19.09
CA LYS A 215 -29.51 9.48 18.63
C LYS A 215 -29.68 8.01 18.25
N LYS A 216 -28.71 7.44 17.55
CA LYS A 216 -28.73 6.04 17.13
C LYS A 216 -28.67 5.10 18.34
N TYR A 217 -27.80 5.40 19.30
CA TYR A 217 -27.63 4.62 20.54
C TYR A 217 -28.90 4.66 21.40
N LEU A 218 -29.46 5.86 21.64
CA LEU A 218 -30.70 6.04 22.41
C LEU A 218 -31.87 5.26 21.78
N LYS A 219 -32.03 5.36 20.45
CA LYS A 219 -33.06 4.64 19.71
C LYS A 219 -32.88 3.13 19.79
N LYS A 220 -31.66 2.62 19.63
CA LYS A 220 -31.34 1.21 19.68
C LYS A 220 -31.62 0.58 21.06
N ASN A 221 -31.38 1.34 22.12
CA ASN A 221 -31.51 0.84 23.50
C ASN A 221 -32.82 1.30 24.20
N ASN A 222 -33.73 1.94 23.46
CA ASN A 222 -34.99 2.49 23.98
C ASN A 222 -34.78 3.46 25.16
N LEU A 223 -33.70 4.22 25.16
CA LEU A 223 -33.35 5.18 26.20
C LEU A 223 -33.81 6.59 25.83
N LYS A 224 -34.22 7.36 26.82
CA LYS A 224 -34.55 8.79 26.63
C LYS A 224 -33.32 9.71 26.73
N ASN A 225 -32.37 9.36 27.58
CA ASN A 225 -31.14 10.11 27.83
C ASN A 225 -29.95 9.14 28.01
N LEU A 226 -28.73 9.64 27.84
CA LEU A 226 -27.52 8.90 28.23
C LEU A 226 -27.25 9.09 29.70
N GLU A 227 -26.85 8.03 30.39
CA GLU A 227 -26.38 8.02 31.77
C GLU A 227 -24.86 7.76 31.79
N GLU A 228 -24.22 7.99 32.94
CA GLU A 228 -22.75 7.81 33.09
C GLU A 228 -22.26 6.41 32.74
N LYS A 229 -23.05 5.39 33.03
CA LYS A 229 -22.78 3.98 32.68
C LYS A 229 -22.74 3.68 31.17
N ASP A 230 -23.25 4.57 30.32
CA ASP A 230 -23.27 4.41 28.85
C ASP A 230 -21.96 4.84 28.19
N PHE A 231 -21.00 5.35 28.98
CA PHE A 231 -19.69 5.84 28.53
C PHE A 231 -18.51 4.90 28.91
N ASN A 232 -18.77 3.77 29.58
CA ASN A 232 -17.76 2.79 29.99
C ASN A 232 -17.66 1.61 29.03
#